data_4517f7907abc3573dcc4793bea4f0f9b
#
_entry.id   4517f7907abc3573dcc4793bea4f0f9b
#
_cell.length_a   1.000
_cell.length_b   1.000
_cell.length_c   1.000
_cell.angle_alpha   90.00
_cell.angle_beta   90.00
_cell.angle_gamma   90.00
#
_symmetry.space_group_name_H-M   'P 1'
#
loop_
_entity.id
_entity.type
_entity.pdbx_description
1 polymer ?
#
loop_
_entity_poly.entity_id
_entity_poly.type
_entity_poly.pdbx_seq_one_letter_code
_entity_poly.pdbx_strand_id
1 'polypeptide(L)'
;MIMKYNRKLILEDGQEYYGYAFGDTADSVCEIVFNTSMVGYQEILSDPSYTGQAVVMTYPLIGNYGMAEDDYETITPTIGALIVREYNDVPSNFRSESTLGKVMSTYKIPGIYGIDTRRLTRSIRDHGSQKVLLTDVKTPVEKGLNILAATALAHDSVARVSCQQTLVYPADTEKFHIVAIDCGIKMNIIRSLNARGCKVTCVPWNTPAEVIETLSPDGIFISNGPGNPTDVPQTITAIKELIGKYPIFGICLGHQIISLAYGAKTYKLKFGHRGGNHPVKNLKTNKIEITSQNHSYAVDADSLLETPLSVTHINLLDQTVEGVVCERDRVFSVQYHPESAPGPQDSTYLFDQFITLIKERCQHAEKNRS
;
A
#
# COMPACT_ATOMS: atom_id res chain seq x y z
N MET A 1 16.84 38.43 -4.66
CA MET A 1 16.05 38.09 -5.86
C MET A 1 14.88 37.21 -5.40
N ILE A 2 13.64 37.66 -5.50
CA ILE A 2 12.46 36.85 -5.13
C ILE A 2 12.37 35.76 -6.18
N MET A 3 12.56 34.48 -5.76
CA MET A 3 12.35 33.36 -6.67
C MET A 3 10.88 33.36 -7.12
N LYS A 4 10.65 33.35 -8.43
CA LYS A 4 9.30 33.15 -8.98
C LYS A 4 8.98 31.67 -9.00
N TYR A 5 7.76 31.30 -8.63
CA TYR A 5 7.27 29.93 -8.79
C TYR A 5 7.53 29.43 -10.22
N ASN A 6 7.91 28.16 -10.35
CA ASN A 6 8.18 27.51 -11.64
C ASN A 6 7.30 26.27 -11.88
N ARG A 7 6.56 25.84 -10.87
CA ARG A 7 5.63 24.70 -10.96
C ARG A 7 4.29 25.04 -10.33
N LYS A 8 3.24 24.32 -10.73
CA LYS A 8 1.94 24.38 -10.11
C LYS A 8 1.19 23.06 -10.18
N LEU A 9 0.20 22.91 -9.30
CA LEU A 9 -0.84 21.90 -9.35
C LEU A 9 -2.10 22.54 -9.93
N ILE A 10 -2.79 21.79 -10.78
CA ILE A 10 -4.15 22.11 -11.23
C ILE A 10 -5.03 20.93 -10.84
N LEU A 11 -6.05 21.15 -10.01
CA LEU A 11 -7.01 20.15 -9.59
C LEU A 11 -8.20 20.10 -10.55
N GLU A 12 -8.98 19.02 -10.55
CA GLU A 12 -10.17 18.88 -11.41
C GLU A 12 -11.24 19.95 -11.17
N ASP A 13 -11.29 20.53 -9.98
CA ASP A 13 -12.18 21.63 -9.65
C ASP A 13 -11.65 23.01 -10.09
N GLY A 14 -10.51 23.07 -10.78
CA GLY A 14 -9.86 24.27 -11.27
C GLY A 14 -9.03 25.03 -10.24
N GLN A 15 -8.92 24.53 -9.00
CA GLN A 15 -8.02 25.14 -8.02
C GLN A 15 -6.57 24.99 -8.43
N GLU A 16 -5.78 26.05 -8.21
CA GLU A 16 -4.34 26.07 -8.48
C GLU A 16 -3.53 26.26 -7.20
N TYR A 17 -2.41 25.56 -7.12
CA TYR A 17 -1.41 25.71 -6.07
C TYR A 17 -0.04 25.91 -6.70
N TYR A 18 0.63 27.01 -6.36
CA TYR A 18 1.91 27.40 -6.93
C TYR A 18 3.07 27.06 -6.01
N GLY A 19 4.19 26.60 -6.58
CA GLY A 19 5.37 26.19 -5.84
C GLY A 19 6.62 26.11 -6.70
N TYR A 20 7.60 25.39 -6.20
CA TYR A 20 8.90 25.17 -6.80
C TYR A 20 9.10 23.70 -7.12
N ALA A 21 9.73 23.41 -8.26
CA ALA A 21 10.07 22.04 -8.66
C ALA A 21 11.21 21.45 -7.82
N PHE A 22 11.13 20.14 -7.55
CA PHE A 22 12.24 19.29 -7.15
C PHE A 22 12.03 17.89 -7.72
N GLY A 23 13.08 17.06 -7.75
CA GLY A 23 13.02 15.79 -8.47
C GLY A 23 12.97 15.99 -9.99
N ASP A 24 12.11 15.24 -10.68
CA ASP A 24 11.91 15.38 -12.12
C ASP A 24 11.02 16.58 -12.47
N THR A 25 11.13 17.06 -13.71
CA THR A 25 10.37 18.23 -14.20
C THR A 25 9.25 17.86 -15.18
N ALA A 26 9.05 16.58 -15.49
CA ALA A 26 7.97 16.13 -16.37
C ALA A 26 6.58 16.49 -15.80
N ASP A 27 5.62 16.69 -16.68
CA ASP A 27 4.23 16.82 -16.29
C ASP A 27 3.69 15.45 -15.85
N SER A 28 2.81 15.43 -14.83
CA SER A 28 2.24 14.19 -14.31
C SER A 28 0.77 14.40 -13.97
N VAL A 29 -0.09 13.47 -14.43
CA VAL A 29 -1.50 13.37 -14.02
C VAL A 29 -1.63 12.19 -13.05
N CYS A 30 -2.14 12.47 -11.85
CA CYS A 30 -2.23 11.50 -10.77
C CYS A 30 -3.57 11.64 -10.03
N GLU A 31 -3.92 10.63 -9.22
CA GLU A 31 -4.88 10.79 -8.14
C GLU A 31 -4.19 11.46 -6.94
N ILE A 32 -4.72 12.60 -6.47
CA ILE A 32 -4.14 13.28 -5.31
C ILE A 32 -4.63 12.65 -4.01
N VAL A 33 -3.69 12.36 -3.11
CA VAL A 33 -3.95 11.83 -1.78
C VAL A 33 -3.04 12.52 -0.76
N PHE A 34 -3.32 12.38 0.53
CA PHE A 34 -2.42 12.91 1.57
C PHE A 34 -2.02 11.83 2.56
N ASN A 35 -0.85 11.99 3.17
CA ASN A 35 -0.34 11.12 4.23
C ASN A 35 -0.02 11.94 5.48
N THR A 36 -0.45 11.45 6.65
CA THR A 36 -0.29 12.13 7.94
C THR A 36 0.89 11.66 8.78
N SER A 37 1.73 10.75 8.26
CA SER A 37 2.94 10.29 8.94
C SER A 37 3.92 11.43 9.14
N MET A 38 4.54 11.45 10.32
CA MET A 38 5.56 12.46 10.67
C MET A 38 6.96 12.09 10.18
N VAL A 39 7.18 10.81 9.87
CA VAL A 39 8.45 10.22 9.41
C VAL A 39 8.16 9.21 8.30
N GLY A 40 9.20 8.71 7.63
CA GLY A 40 9.06 7.61 6.67
C GLY A 40 8.72 8.06 5.26
N TYR A 41 9.16 9.25 4.85
CA TYR A 41 8.93 9.71 3.47
C TYR A 41 9.62 8.82 2.44
N GLN A 42 10.71 8.14 2.79
CA GLN A 42 11.42 7.21 1.91
C GLN A 42 10.59 5.94 1.70
N GLU A 43 10.06 5.37 2.76
CA GLU A 43 9.17 4.20 2.71
C GLU A 43 7.90 4.54 1.94
N ILE A 44 7.32 5.73 2.16
CA ILE A 44 6.16 6.22 1.40
C ILE A 44 6.49 6.37 -0.09
N LEU A 45 7.67 6.93 -0.43
CA LEU A 45 8.11 7.08 -1.81
C LEU A 45 8.24 5.73 -2.52
N SER A 46 8.73 4.71 -1.81
CA SER A 46 9.02 3.38 -2.34
C SER A 46 7.89 2.35 -2.11
N ASP A 47 6.80 2.71 -1.42
CA ASP A 47 5.63 1.84 -1.27
C ASP A 47 4.85 1.73 -2.59
N PRO A 48 4.79 0.55 -3.22
CA PRO A 48 4.11 0.36 -4.49
C PRO A 48 2.60 0.63 -4.43
N SER A 49 2.01 0.63 -3.23
CA SER A 49 0.59 0.97 -3.04
C SER A 49 0.26 2.42 -3.43
N TYR A 50 1.27 3.31 -3.54
CA TYR A 50 1.09 4.68 -4.03
C TYR A 50 1.28 4.83 -5.55
N THR A 51 1.40 3.75 -6.30
CA THR A 51 1.57 3.81 -7.76
C THR A 51 0.49 4.68 -8.43
N GLY A 52 0.94 5.66 -9.21
CA GLY A 52 0.06 6.60 -9.90
C GLY A 52 -0.61 7.66 -9.01
N GLN A 53 -0.23 7.77 -7.73
CA GLN A 53 -0.76 8.78 -6.81
C GLN A 53 0.22 9.92 -6.60
N ALA A 54 -0.32 11.15 -6.49
CA ALA A 54 0.40 12.33 -6.04
C ALA A 54 0.18 12.46 -4.52
N VAL A 55 1.24 12.24 -3.75
CA VAL A 55 1.16 12.19 -2.28
C VAL A 55 1.50 13.54 -1.67
N VAL A 56 0.55 14.12 -0.94
CA VAL A 56 0.75 15.32 -0.12
C VAL A 56 1.25 14.91 1.26
N MET A 57 2.47 15.28 1.61
CA MET A 57 2.98 15.10 2.96
C MET A 57 2.46 16.20 3.87
N THR A 58 1.73 15.83 4.93
CA THR A 58 1.22 16.82 5.89
C THR A 58 2.30 17.30 6.87
N TYR A 59 3.31 16.46 7.13
CA TYR A 59 4.50 16.87 7.86
C TYR A 59 5.31 17.88 7.04
N PRO A 60 5.66 19.04 7.61
CA PRO A 60 6.14 20.17 6.81
C PRO A 60 7.53 19.96 6.20
N LEU A 61 8.47 19.33 6.91
CA LEU A 61 9.86 19.23 6.50
C LEU A 61 10.18 17.85 5.92
N ILE A 62 10.51 17.79 4.64
CA ILE A 62 10.82 16.55 3.91
C ILE A 62 12.21 16.64 3.26
N GLY A 63 12.93 15.51 3.24
CA GLY A 63 14.29 15.40 2.69
C GLY A 63 15.41 15.52 3.73
N ASN A 64 15.08 15.87 4.96
CA ASN A 64 16.04 16.22 6.03
C ASN A 64 16.94 15.07 6.51
N TYR A 65 16.56 13.81 6.30
CA TYR A 65 17.40 12.65 6.65
C TYR A 65 17.91 11.86 5.43
N GLY A 66 17.66 12.34 4.21
CA GLY A 66 18.13 11.70 2.97
C GLY A 66 17.45 10.38 2.66
N MET A 67 18.16 9.54 1.92
CA MET A 67 17.73 8.22 1.45
C MET A 67 18.79 7.19 1.83
N ALA A 68 18.38 6.02 2.34
CA ALA A 68 19.23 4.90 2.71
C ALA A 68 18.74 3.61 2.03
N GLU A 69 19.64 2.74 1.56
CA GLU A 69 19.25 1.52 0.82
C GLU A 69 18.36 0.58 1.63
N ASP A 70 18.61 0.44 2.93
CA ASP A 70 17.87 -0.48 3.80
C ASP A 70 16.39 -0.11 4.01
N ASP A 71 16.04 1.15 3.80
CA ASP A 71 14.71 1.69 4.10
C ASP A 71 13.76 1.68 2.87
N TYR A 72 14.21 1.10 1.73
CA TYR A 72 13.34 0.93 0.57
C TYR A 72 12.38 -0.25 0.74
N GLU A 73 11.12 -0.01 0.38
CA GLU A 73 10.07 -1.04 0.31
C GLU A 73 9.99 -1.73 -1.06
N THR A 74 10.48 -1.07 -2.11
CA THR A 74 10.74 -1.65 -3.43
C THR A 74 11.98 -1.03 -4.05
N ILE A 75 12.62 -1.75 -4.97
CA ILE A 75 13.82 -1.28 -5.69
C ILE A 75 13.49 -0.04 -6.55
N THR A 76 12.30 -0.01 -7.14
CA THR A 76 11.89 1.05 -8.06
C THR A 76 10.66 1.76 -7.51
N PRO A 77 10.80 2.98 -6.97
CA PRO A 77 9.66 3.81 -6.58
C PRO A 77 8.74 4.12 -7.76
N THR A 78 7.42 4.02 -7.54
CA THR A 78 6.39 4.18 -8.59
C THR A 78 5.33 5.22 -8.26
N ILE A 79 5.53 6.01 -7.20
CA ILE A 79 4.69 7.15 -6.85
C ILE A 79 4.60 8.15 -8.01
N GLY A 80 3.42 8.71 -8.24
CA GLY A 80 3.18 9.60 -9.37
C GLY A 80 3.74 11.02 -9.18
N ALA A 81 3.73 11.55 -7.97
CA ALA A 81 4.35 12.83 -7.59
C ALA A 81 4.46 12.97 -6.07
N LEU A 82 5.37 13.81 -5.59
CA LEU A 82 5.50 14.17 -4.18
C LEU A 82 5.24 15.67 -3.98
N ILE A 83 4.34 16.02 -3.05
CA ILE A 83 3.90 17.38 -2.77
C ILE A 83 4.21 17.70 -1.31
N VAL A 84 5.04 18.73 -1.08
CA VAL A 84 5.55 19.04 0.25
C VAL A 84 5.50 20.54 0.56
N ARG A 85 5.47 20.87 1.85
CA ARG A 85 5.55 22.25 2.33
C ARG A 85 6.97 22.79 2.20
N GLU A 86 7.92 22.08 2.79
CA GLU A 86 9.34 22.44 2.82
C GLU A 86 10.17 21.24 2.35
N TYR A 87 11.06 21.51 1.42
CA TYR A 87 12.01 20.52 0.91
C TYR A 87 13.43 20.88 1.33
N ASN A 88 14.12 19.92 1.93
CA ASN A 88 15.53 20.06 2.29
C ASN A 88 16.39 19.10 1.45
N ASP A 89 17.31 19.66 0.67
CA ASP A 89 18.26 18.91 -0.18
C ASP A 89 19.60 18.63 0.51
N VAL A 90 19.75 19.02 1.76
CA VAL A 90 20.99 18.82 2.55
C VAL A 90 20.65 17.92 3.74
N PRO A 91 20.71 16.58 3.56
CA PRO A 91 20.39 15.65 4.62
C PRO A 91 21.45 15.69 5.74
N SER A 92 21.01 15.51 6.98
CA SER A 92 21.86 15.52 8.18
C SER A 92 21.93 14.16 8.92
N ASN A 93 21.48 13.07 8.28
CA ASN A 93 21.53 11.74 8.86
C ASN A 93 22.79 10.99 8.39
N PHE A 94 23.49 10.32 9.32
CA PHE A 94 24.69 9.53 9.03
C PHE A 94 24.44 8.32 8.08
N ARG A 95 23.20 7.82 8.00
CA ARG A 95 22.79 6.74 7.07
C ARG A 95 22.46 7.25 5.67
N SER A 96 22.50 8.57 5.45
CA SER A 96 22.13 9.13 4.15
C SER A 96 23.17 8.81 3.07
N GLU A 97 22.76 8.11 2.05
CA GLU A 97 23.58 7.74 0.86
C GLU A 97 23.26 8.62 -0.34
N SER A 98 22.07 9.20 -0.38
CA SER A 98 21.61 10.06 -1.45
C SER A 98 20.62 11.11 -0.94
N THR A 99 20.41 12.17 -1.73
CA THR A 99 19.33 13.13 -1.45
C THR A 99 18.01 12.65 -2.06
N LEU A 100 16.89 13.03 -1.44
CA LEU A 100 15.55 12.73 -1.96
C LEU A 100 15.38 13.23 -3.41
N GLY A 101 15.82 14.48 -3.70
CA GLY A 101 15.69 15.05 -5.04
C GLY A 101 16.47 14.29 -6.10
N LYS A 102 17.68 13.78 -5.77
CA LYS A 102 18.48 12.95 -6.67
C LYS A 102 17.78 11.62 -6.98
N VAL A 103 17.24 10.95 -5.97
CA VAL A 103 16.48 9.69 -6.14
C VAL A 103 15.25 9.94 -7.02
N MET A 104 14.44 10.96 -6.70
CA MET A 104 13.27 11.30 -7.50
C MET A 104 13.62 11.61 -8.96
N SER A 105 14.70 12.35 -9.21
CA SER A 105 15.16 12.61 -10.58
C SER A 105 15.58 11.33 -11.30
N THR A 106 16.27 10.41 -10.61
CA THR A 106 16.70 9.12 -11.19
C THR A 106 15.51 8.28 -11.64
N TYR A 107 14.46 8.24 -10.83
CA TYR A 107 13.23 7.48 -11.13
C TYR A 107 12.15 8.28 -11.86
N LYS A 108 12.47 9.50 -12.32
CA LYS A 108 11.58 10.39 -13.07
C LYS A 108 10.29 10.74 -12.30
N ILE A 109 10.41 10.92 -11.00
CA ILE A 109 9.31 11.29 -10.12
C ILE A 109 9.32 12.81 -9.96
N PRO A 110 8.28 13.53 -10.41
CA PRO A 110 8.19 14.97 -10.22
C PRO A 110 7.77 15.32 -8.80
N GLY A 111 8.27 16.45 -8.32
CA GLY A 111 7.92 16.99 -7.02
C GLY A 111 7.65 18.48 -7.05
N ILE A 112 6.89 18.95 -6.07
CA ILE A 112 6.62 20.38 -5.85
C ILE A 112 6.69 20.71 -4.36
N TYR A 113 7.39 21.80 -4.03
CA TYR A 113 7.46 22.33 -2.66
C TYR A 113 7.06 23.79 -2.58
N GLY A 114 6.89 24.30 -1.37
CA GLY A 114 6.38 25.66 -1.14
C GLY A 114 4.85 25.76 -1.17
N ILE A 115 4.18 24.61 -1.19
CA ILE A 115 2.72 24.49 -1.23
C ILE A 115 2.13 24.66 0.17
N ASP A 116 0.96 25.28 0.27
CA ASP A 116 0.13 25.21 1.47
C ASP A 116 -0.52 23.82 1.58
N THR A 117 0.28 22.85 2.06
CA THR A 117 -0.16 21.46 2.21
C THR A 117 -1.33 21.32 3.19
N ARG A 118 -1.45 22.20 4.19
CA ARG A 118 -2.58 22.20 5.12
C ARG A 118 -3.90 22.54 4.41
N ARG A 119 -3.90 23.62 3.59
CA ARG A 119 -5.07 23.99 2.79
C ARG A 119 -5.44 22.88 1.81
N LEU A 120 -4.44 22.32 1.12
CA LEU A 120 -4.63 21.26 0.14
C LEU A 120 -5.19 19.98 0.79
N THR A 121 -4.63 19.56 1.93
CA THR A 121 -5.14 18.40 2.70
C THR A 121 -6.59 18.59 3.13
N ARG A 122 -6.96 19.78 3.58
CA ARG A 122 -8.35 20.10 3.94
C ARG A 122 -9.27 20.01 2.72
N SER A 123 -8.83 20.50 1.57
CA SER A 123 -9.59 20.40 0.32
C SER A 123 -9.84 18.93 -0.06
N ILE A 124 -8.81 18.08 0.00
CA ILE A 124 -8.94 16.64 -0.29
C ILE A 124 -9.88 15.97 0.72
N ARG A 125 -9.77 16.27 2.01
CA ARG A 125 -10.66 15.72 3.05
C ARG A 125 -12.13 16.11 2.81
N ASP A 126 -12.37 17.37 2.45
CA ASP A 126 -13.71 17.93 2.34
C ASP A 126 -14.40 17.59 1.01
N HIS A 127 -13.64 17.40 -0.08
CA HIS A 127 -14.18 17.13 -1.43
C HIS A 127 -13.86 15.71 -1.95
N GLY A 128 -12.91 15.00 -1.34
CA GLY A 128 -12.45 13.68 -1.77
C GLY A 128 -11.15 13.74 -2.59
N SER A 129 -10.58 12.55 -2.82
CA SER A 129 -9.48 12.38 -3.76
C SER A 129 -9.96 12.62 -5.19
N GLN A 130 -9.16 13.34 -5.97
CA GLN A 130 -9.48 13.74 -7.34
C GLN A 130 -8.21 13.70 -8.20
N LYS A 131 -8.34 13.83 -9.52
CA LYS A 131 -7.17 13.96 -10.39
C LYS A 131 -6.51 15.33 -10.18
N VAL A 132 -5.19 15.32 -10.30
CA VAL A 132 -4.34 16.51 -10.27
C VAL A 132 -3.34 16.46 -11.42
N LEU A 133 -3.09 17.59 -12.02
CA LEU A 133 -1.97 17.80 -12.96
C LEU A 133 -0.88 18.61 -12.27
N LEU A 134 0.32 18.02 -12.14
CA LEU A 134 1.55 18.74 -11.80
C LEU A 134 2.22 19.18 -13.09
N THR A 135 2.38 20.51 -13.30
CA THR A 135 2.84 21.06 -14.57
C THR A 135 3.65 22.36 -14.39
N ASP A 136 4.20 22.90 -15.49
CA ASP A 136 4.85 24.18 -15.52
C ASP A 136 3.89 25.32 -15.10
N VAL A 137 4.40 26.31 -14.39
CA VAL A 137 3.63 27.45 -13.90
C VAL A 137 2.91 28.22 -15.01
N LYS A 138 3.43 28.19 -16.25
CA LYS A 138 2.89 28.90 -17.41
C LYS A 138 1.72 28.16 -18.07
N THR A 139 1.46 26.90 -17.74
CA THR A 139 0.36 26.13 -18.34
C THR A 139 -0.99 26.81 -18.02
N PRO A 140 -1.78 27.24 -19.00
CA PRO A 140 -3.10 27.80 -18.72
C PRO A 140 -4.02 26.82 -18.02
N VAL A 141 -4.86 27.28 -17.09
CA VAL A 141 -5.80 26.43 -16.33
C VAL A 141 -6.70 25.63 -17.26
N GLU A 142 -7.28 26.26 -18.28
CA GLU A 142 -8.14 25.62 -19.28
C GLU A 142 -7.43 24.46 -19.99
N LYS A 143 -6.14 24.64 -20.36
CA LYS A 143 -5.33 23.58 -20.93
C LYS A 143 -5.14 22.44 -19.94
N GLY A 144 -4.86 22.76 -18.67
CA GLY A 144 -4.70 21.76 -17.60
C GLY A 144 -5.98 20.96 -17.37
N LEU A 145 -7.13 21.62 -17.32
CA LEU A 145 -8.43 20.96 -17.17
C LEU A 145 -8.75 20.03 -18.37
N ASN A 146 -8.41 20.45 -19.59
CA ASN A 146 -8.55 19.59 -20.76
C ASN A 146 -7.65 18.36 -20.70
N ILE A 147 -6.41 18.48 -20.20
CA ILE A 147 -5.51 17.34 -19.99
C ILE A 147 -6.12 16.39 -18.93
N LEU A 148 -6.58 16.91 -17.81
CA LEU A 148 -7.22 16.13 -16.75
C LEU A 148 -8.46 15.39 -17.25
N ALA A 149 -9.31 16.04 -18.04
CA ALA A 149 -10.51 15.43 -18.62
C ALA A 149 -10.16 14.31 -19.61
N ALA A 150 -9.10 14.49 -20.41
CA ALA A 150 -8.67 13.53 -21.43
C ALA A 150 -7.89 12.33 -20.85
N THR A 151 -7.36 12.45 -19.63
CA THR A 151 -6.51 11.42 -19.02
C THR A 151 -7.32 10.56 -18.06
N ALA A 152 -7.48 9.26 -18.35
CA ALA A 152 -8.02 8.28 -17.43
C ALA A 152 -6.94 7.85 -16.42
N LEU A 153 -7.34 7.57 -15.18
CA LEU A 153 -6.46 6.90 -14.22
C LEU A 153 -6.26 5.44 -14.64
N ALA A 154 -5.08 4.91 -14.35
CA ALA A 154 -4.70 3.56 -14.76
C ALA A 154 -5.45 2.49 -13.95
N HIS A 155 -5.90 1.42 -14.62
CA HIS A 155 -6.48 0.22 -14.02
C HIS A 155 -5.50 -0.96 -13.96
N ASP A 156 -4.27 -0.78 -14.45
CA ASP A 156 -3.22 -1.80 -14.52
C ASP A 156 -2.14 -1.64 -13.43
N SER A 157 -2.47 -0.90 -12.37
CA SER A 157 -1.49 -0.51 -11.34
C SER A 157 -0.79 -1.71 -10.70
N VAL A 158 -1.53 -2.80 -10.41
CA VAL A 158 -0.95 -4.03 -9.87
C VAL A 158 0.00 -4.68 -10.88
N ALA A 159 -0.38 -4.77 -12.15
CA ALA A 159 0.46 -5.37 -13.18
C ALA A 159 1.80 -4.63 -13.39
N ARG A 160 1.83 -3.32 -13.09
CA ARG A 160 3.06 -2.50 -13.18
C ARG A 160 4.05 -2.75 -12.06
N VAL A 161 3.59 -3.19 -10.90
CA VAL A 161 4.42 -3.32 -9.67
C VAL A 161 4.66 -4.77 -9.27
N SER A 162 3.85 -5.70 -9.75
CA SER A 162 4.01 -7.13 -9.53
C SER A 162 5.27 -7.66 -10.21
N CYS A 163 5.94 -8.63 -9.61
CA CYS A 163 7.06 -9.34 -10.25
C CYS A 163 6.61 -9.97 -11.56
N GLN A 164 7.51 -9.97 -12.55
CA GLN A 164 7.23 -10.53 -13.88
C GLN A 164 7.59 -12.02 -13.97
N GLN A 165 8.30 -12.52 -13.00
CA GLN A 165 8.73 -13.92 -12.87
C GLN A 165 8.74 -14.30 -11.39
N THR A 166 8.74 -15.59 -11.10
CA THR A 166 8.85 -16.11 -9.74
C THR A 166 10.18 -15.67 -9.11
N LEU A 167 10.11 -15.07 -7.92
CA LEU A 167 11.25 -14.65 -7.12
C LEU A 167 11.26 -15.44 -5.81
N VAL A 168 12.45 -15.88 -5.37
CA VAL A 168 12.61 -16.65 -4.13
C VAL A 168 13.44 -15.86 -3.13
N TYR A 169 12.91 -15.69 -1.93
CA TYR A 169 13.56 -15.04 -0.80
C TYR A 169 13.78 -16.10 0.31
N PRO A 170 15.01 -16.61 0.45
CA PRO A 170 15.33 -17.61 1.47
C PRO A 170 15.28 -17.00 2.87
N ALA A 171 15.05 -17.82 3.89
CA ALA A 171 15.27 -17.47 5.28
C ALA A 171 16.59 -18.11 5.78
N ASP A 172 17.22 -17.52 6.78
CA ASP A 172 18.44 -18.09 7.40
C ASP A 172 18.24 -19.51 7.91
N THR A 173 17.02 -19.80 8.39
CA THR A 173 16.61 -21.15 8.80
C THR A 173 15.21 -21.39 8.26
N GLU A 174 15.10 -22.17 7.20
CA GLU A 174 13.83 -22.47 6.55
C GLU A 174 13.04 -23.53 7.34
N LYS A 175 11.85 -23.14 7.84
CA LYS A 175 10.92 -24.00 8.57
C LYS A 175 9.61 -24.18 7.80
N PHE A 176 9.23 -23.19 7.03
CA PHE A 176 7.97 -23.15 6.27
C PHE A 176 8.20 -22.53 4.90
N HIS A 177 7.39 -22.95 3.93
CA HIS A 177 7.37 -22.40 2.59
C HIS A 177 6.08 -21.61 2.37
N ILE A 178 6.20 -20.31 2.16
CA ILE A 178 5.10 -19.42 1.84
C ILE A 178 5.15 -19.05 0.36
N VAL A 179 4.04 -19.25 -0.34
CA VAL A 179 3.86 -18.64 -1.66
C VAL A 179 3.11 -17.34 -1.49
N ALA A 180 3.75 -16.23 -1.87
CA ALA A 180 3.18 -14.89 -1.82
C ALA A 180 2.74 -14.47 -3.22
N ILE A 181 1.46 -14.13 -3.38
CA ILE A 181 0.96 -13.51 -4.60
C ILE A 181 1.32 -12.03 -4.53
N ASP A 182 2.17 -11.61 -5.46
CA ASP A 182 2.73 -10.27 -5.49
C ASP A 182 1.82 -9.30 -6.25
N CYS A 183 1.03 -8.54 -5.49
CA CYS A 183 0.24 -7.42 -6.00
C CYS A 183 0.95 -6.06 -5.84
N GLY A 184 2.22 -6.07 -5.45
CA GLY A 184 3.03 -4.91 -5.08
C GLY A 184 3.53 -5.06 -3.64
N ILE A 185 4.21 -6.17 -3.37
CA ILE A 185 4.66 -6.55 -2.02
C ILE A 185 5.74 -5.62 -1.50
N LYS A 186 5.60 -5.19 -0.26
CA LYS A 186 6.62 -4.44 0.47
C LYS A 186 7.70 -5.39 1.00
N MET A 187 8.97 -4.97 0.88
CA MET A 187 10.11 -5.76 1.37
C MET A 187 10.02 -6.06 2.87
N ASN A 188 9.43 -5.18 3.64
CA ASN A 188 9.28 -5.39 5.08
C ASN A 188 8.31 -6.54 5.43
N ILE A 189 7.36 -6.86 4.55
CA ILE A 189 6.53 -8.08 4.65
C ILE A 189 7.40 -9.33 4.48
N ILE A 190 8.24 -9.34 3.45
CA ILE A 190 9.17 -10.46 3.19
C ILE A 190 10.14 -10.62 4.37
N ARG A 191 10.75 -9.52 4.84
CA ARG A 191 11.63 -9.52 6.02
C ARG A 191 10.92 -10.07 7.26
N SER A 192 9.65 -9.70 7.47
CA SER A 192 8.84 -10.16 8.62
C SER A 192 8.56 -11.67 8.56
N LEU A 193 8.31 -12.23 7.39
CA LEU A 193 8.13 -13.67 7.16
C LEU A 193 9.47 -14.41 7.29
N ASN A 194 10.54 -13.92 6.67
CA ASN A 194 11.87 -14.54 6.75
C ASN A 194 12.39 -14.60 8.19
N ALA A 195 12.20 -13.54 8.99
CA ALA A 195 12.57 -13.51 10.40
C ALA A 195 11.88 -14.61 11.24
N ARG A 196 10.75 -15.16 10.75
CA ARG A 196 10.01 -16.28 11.36
C ARG A 196 10.35 -17.65 10.76
N GLY A 197 11.37 -17.71 9.93
CA GLY A 197 11.83 -18.93 9.28
C GLY A 197 10.98 -19.34 8.07
N CYS A 198 10.34 -18.40 7.40
CA CYS A 198 9.62 -18.68 6.17
C CYS A 198 10.49 -18.40 4.96
N LYS A 199 10.74 -19.41 4.12
CA LYS A 199 11.11 -19.19 2.73
C LYS A 199 9.90 -18.59 2.00
N VAL A 200 10.08 -17.47 1.31
CA VAL A 200 9.01 -16.80 0.57
C VAL A 200 9.26 -16.94 -0.92
N THR A 201 8.31 -17.54 -1.64
CA THR A 201 8.29 -17.56 -3.11
C THR A 201 7.23 -16.58 -3.60
N CYS A 202 7.65 -15.44 -4.12
CA CYS A 202 6.76 -14.45 -4.73
C CYS A 202 6.43 -14.91 -6.15
N VAL A 203 5.13 -14.95 -6.47
CA VAL A 203 4.62 -15.25 -7.81
C VAL A 203 3.87 -14.04 -8.36
N PRO A 204 3.81 -13.83 -9.68
CA PRO A 204 3.03 -12.76 -10.31
C PRO A 204 1.57 -12.76 -9.85
N TRP A 205 0.97 -11.57 -9.79
CA TRP A 205 -0.42 -11.35 -9.34
C TRP A 205 -1.46 -12.21 -10.04
N ASN A 206 -1.23 -12.57 -11.30
CA ASN A 206 -2.17 -13.33 -12.14
C ASN A 206 -1.86 -14.83 -12.22
N THR A 207 -1.03 -15.34 -11.31
CA THR A 207 -0.67 -16.77 -11.27
C THR A 207 -1.87 -17.62 -10.92
N PRO A 208 -2.24 -18.64 -11.74
CA PRO A 208 -3.35 -19.55 -11.47
C PRO A 208 -3.13 -20.41 -10.22
N ALA A 209 -4.23 -20.84 -9.58
CA ALA A 209 -4.18 -21.64 -8.37
C ALA A 209 -3.42 -22.96 -8.54
N GLU A 210 -3.62 -23.67 -9.67
CA GLU A 210 -2.91 -24.90 -9.95
C GLU A 210 -1.39 -24.75 -10.03
N VAL A 211 -0.91 -23.61 -10.53
CA VAL A 211 0.53 -23.31 -10.56
C VAL A 211 1.05 -23.07 -9.15
N ILE A 212 0.31 -22.35 -8.31
CA ILE A 212 0.64 -22.14 -6.90
C ILE A 212 0.71 -23.47 -6.16
N GLU A 213 -0.23 -24.39 -6.40
CA GLU A 213 -0.27 -25.71 -5.78
C GLU A 213 0.96 -26.57 -6.14
N THR A 214 1.50 -26.45 -7.38
CA THR A 214 2.73 -27.19 -7.78
C THR A 214 3.94 -26.80 -6.95
N LEU A 215 3.95 -25.57 -6.37
CA LEU A 215 5.02 -25.11 -5.50
C LEU A 215 4.94 -25.72 -4.09
N SER A 216 3.87 -26.46 -3.77
CA SER A 216 3.66 -27.15 -2.49
C SER A 216 3.85 -26.24 -1.26
N PRO A 217 3.10 -25.11 -1.16
CA PRO A 217 3.23 -24.19 -0.04
C PRO A 217 2.68 -24.77 1.27
N ASP A 218 3.24 -24.33 2.39
CA ASP A 218 2.65 -24.55 3.72
C ASP A 218 1.55 -23.52 4.01
N GLY A 219 1.66 -22.32 3.45
CA GLY A 219 0.70 -21.22 3.55
C GLY A 219 0.76 -20.29 2.36
N ILE A 220 -0.30 -19.54 2.15
CA ILE A 220 -0.42 -18.56 1.05
C ILE A 220 -0.55 -17.16 1.65
N PHE A 221 0.16 -16.23 1.06
CA PHE A 221 0.13 -14.83 1.42
C PHE A 221 -0.36 -13.98 0.25
N ILE A 222 -1.27 -13.04 0.48
CA ILE A 222 -1.70 -12.07 -0.53
C ILE A 222 -1.21 -10.69 -0.09
N SER A 223 -0.36 -10.08 -0.91
CA SER A 223 0.30 -8.85 -0.55
C SER A 223 -0.62 -7.63 -0.59
N ASN A 224 -0.11 -6.53 -0.02
CA ASN A 224 -0.57 -5.18 -0.32
C ASN A 224 -0.40 -4.86 -1.80
N GLY A 225 -0.97 -3.74 -2.24
CA GLY A 225 -0.81 -3.27 -3.62
C GLY A 225 -1.67 -2.05 -3.93
N PRO A 226 -1.46 -1.43 -5.11
CA PRO A 226 -2.18 -0.25 -5.55
C PRO A 226 -3.52 -0.57 -6.21
N GLY A 227 -4.36 0.45 -6.34
CA GLY A 227 -5.51 0.45 -7.25
C GLY A 227 -6.81 -0.07 -6.65
N ASN A 228 -7.72 -0.46 -7.53
CA ASN A 228 -9.02 -1.01 -7.17
C ASN A 228 -8.92 -2.54 -7.07
N PRO A 229 -9.37 -3.17 -5.97
CA PRO A 229 -9.31 -4.62 -5.83
C PRO A 229 -10.10 -5.39 -6.90
N THR A 230 -11.05 -4.78 -7.58
CA THR A 230 -11.78 -5.41 -8.68
C THR A 230 -11.01 -5.44 -10.00
N ASP A 231 -9.88 -4.73 -10.10
CA ASP A 231 -9.04 -4.72 -11.30
C ASP A 231 -8.14 -5.98 -11.42
N VAL A 232 -8.18 -6.88 -10.42
CA VAL A 232 -7.37 -8.12 -10.37
C VAL A 232 -8.23 -9.39 -10.30
N PRO A 233 -9.16 -9.62 -11.24
CA PRO A 233 -10.09 -10.73 -11.18
C PRO A 233 -9.40 -12.11 -11.22
N GLN A 234 -8.23 -12.22 -11.84
CA GLN A 234 -7.44 -13.46 -11.88
C GLN A 234 -6.98 -13.85 -10.47
N THR A 235 -6.48 -12.89 -9.68
CA THR A 235 -6.08 -13.13 -8.29
C THR A 235 -7.28 -13.54 -7.44
N ILE A 236 -8.43 -12.85 -7.58
CA ILE A 236 -9.67 -13.20 -6.86
C ILE A 236 -10.08 -14.65 -7.16
N THR A 237 -10.02 -15.06 -8.43
CA THR A 237 -10.34 -16.43 -8.85
C THR A 237 -9.38 -17.45 -8.26
N ALA A 238 -8.07 -17.20 -8.34
CA ALA A 238 -7.06 -18.09 -7.77
C ALA A 238 -7.26 -18.26 -6.25
N ILE A 239 -7.51 -17.17 -5.51
CA ILE A 239 -7.76 -17.24 -4.07
C ILE A 239 -9.02 -18.04 -3.77
N LYS A 240 -10.10 -17.85 -4.52
CA LYS A 240 -11.34 -18.62 -4.34
C LYS A 240 -11.12 -20.13 -4.48
N GLU A 241 -10.24 -20.56 -5.36
CA GLU A 241 -9.87 -21.97 -5.57
C GLU A 241 -8.95 -22.52 -4.46
N LEU A 242 -8.16 -21.67 -3.80
CA LEU A 242 -7.19 -22.02 -2.76
C LEU A 242 -7.78 -22.00 -1.35
N ILE A 243 -8.92 -21.33 -1.14
CA ILE A 243 -9.66 -21.29 0.13
C ILE A 243 -9.98 -22.72 0.61
N GLY A 244 -9.74 -22.98 1.90
CA GLY A 244 -9.95 -24.29 2.54
C GLY A 244 -8.82 -25.29 2.32
N LYS A 245 -7.95 -25.11 1.33
CA LYS A 245 -6.80 -25.99 1.05
C LYS A 245 -5.56 -25.58 1.86
N TYR A 246 -5.34 -24.31 2.07
CA TYR A 246 -4.17 -23.73 2.73
C TYR A 246 -4.57 -22.68 3.77
N PRO A 247 -3.75 -22.47 4.82
CA PRO A 247 -3.81 -21.24 5.60
C PRO A 247 -3.51 -20.02 4.70
N ILE A 248 -4.35 -18.98 4.79
CA ILE A 248 -4.22 -17.79 3.95
C ILE A 248 -4.18 -16.55 4.85
N PHE A 249 -3.21 -15.67 4.59
CA PHE A 249 -3.13 -14.35 5.21
C PHE A 249 -3.03 -13.27 4.14
N GLY A 250 -3.83 -12.20 4.26
CA GLY A 250 -3.84 -11.06 3.34
C GLY A 250 -3.68 -9.72 4.04
N ILE A 251 -2.91 -8.83 3.43
CA ILE A 251 -2.66 -7.47 3.92
C ILE A 251 -3.16 -6.44 2.91
N CYS A 252 -3.90 -5.44 3.36
CA CYS A 252 -4.38 -4.27 2.61
C CYS A 252 -5.16 -4.68 1.35
N LEU A 253 -4.59 -4.59 0.15
CA LEU A 253 -5.23 -5.09 -1.06
C LEU A 253 -5.57 -6.59 -0.95
N GLY A 254 -4.69 -7.38 -0.31
CA GLY A 254 -4.92 -8.80 -0.05
C GLY A 254 -6.15 -9.07 0.84
N HIS A 255 -6.42 -8.21 1.81
CA HIS A 255 -7.65 -8.25 2.62
C HIS A 255 -8.90 -8.03 1.75
N GLN A 256 -8.85 -7.05 0.86
CA GLN A 256 -9.95 -6.74 -0.04
C GLN A 256 -10.19 -7.88 -1.05
N ILE A 257 -9.12 -8.45 -1.62
CA ILE A 257 -9.17 -9.59 -2.54
C ILE A 257 -9.77 -10.83 -1.85
N ILE A 258 -9.35 -11.16 -0.62
CA ILE A 258 -9.92 -12.24 0.16
C ILE A 258 -11.42 -12.03 0.38
N SER A 259 -11.82 -10.83 0.78
CA SER A 259 -13.23 -10.50 1.01
C SER A 259 -14.06 -10.66 -0.27
N LEU A 260 -13.55 -10.20 -1.42
CA LEU A 260 -14.18 -10.39 -2.74
C LEU A 260 -14.25 -11.87 -3.13
N ALA A 261 -13.24 -12.68 -2.82
CA ALA A 261 -13.23 -14.11 -3.11
C ALA A 261 -14.32 -14.88 -2.35
N TYR A 262 -14.70 -14.41 -1.16
CA TYR A 262 -15.83 -14.93 -0.39
C TYR A 262 -17.19 -14.34 -0.82
N GLY A 263 -17.22 -13.38 -1.74
CA GLY A 263 -18.45 -12.78 -2.26
C GLY A 263 -18.86 -11.47 -1.61
N ALA A 264 -18.05 -10.92 -0.69
CA ALA A 264 -18.27 -9.59 -0.14
C ALA A 264 -18.03 -8.50 -1.20
N LYS A 265 -18.38 -7.26 -0.88
CA LYS A 265 -18.21 -6.09 -1.74
C LYS A 265 -17.19 -5.13 -1.15
N THR A 266 -16.61 -4.30 -2.01
CA THR A 266 -15.74 -3.19 -1.61
C THR A 266 -16.26 -1.88 -2.17
N TYR A 267 -15.93 -0.77 -1.52
CA TYR A 267 -16.29 0.57 -1.97
C TYR A 267 -15.13 1.53 -1.81
N LYS A 268 -15.11 2.60 -2.62
CA LYS A 268 -14.08 3.64 -2.54
C LYS A 268 -14.40 4.62 -1.43
N LEU A 269 -13.46 4.82 -0.52
CA LEU A 269 -13.53 5.85 0.51
C LEU A 269 -13.38 7.25 -0.11
N LYS A 270 -13.93 8.26 0.52
CA LYS A 270 -13.89 9.64 0.04
C LYS A 270 -12.47 10.15 -0.20
N PHE A 271 -11.55 9.90 0.75
CA PHE A 271 -10.14 10.29 0.67
C PHE A 271 -9.18 9.19 1.12
N GLY A 272 -9.70 8.02 1.52
CA GLY A 272 -8.92 6.88 2.00
C GLY A 272 -8.27 7.10 3.38
N HIS A 273 -7.59 6.06 3.87
CA HIS A 273 -6.82 6.11 5.10
C HIS A 273 -5.32 6.08 4.77
N ARG A 274 -4.55 7.09 5.25
CA ARG A 274 -3.10 7.14 5.05
C ARG A 274 -2.42 7.84 6.20
N GLY A 275 -1.51 7.12 6.84
CA GLY A 275 -0.74 7.59 7.98
C GLY A 275 -0.44 6.50 8.98
N GLY A 276 0.42 6.78 9.96
CA GLY A 276 0.84 5.84 11.02
C GLY A 276 0.14 6.06 12.37
N ASN A 277 -1.06 6.63 12.38
CA ASN A 277 -1.75 7.06 13.61
C ASN A 277 -3.24 6.69 13.65
N HIS A 278 -3.64 5.65 12.94
CA HIS A 278 -5.03 5.20 12.91
C HIS A 278 -5.31 4.19 14.03
N PRO A 279 -6.24 4.48 14.96
CA PRO A 279 -6.61 3.56 16.01
C PRO A 279 -7.57 2.49 15.48
N VAL A 280 -7.16 1.23 15.58
CA VAL A 280 -7.95 0.06 15.20
C VAL A 280 -8.25 -0.78 16.43
N LYS A 281 -9.48 -1.20 16.60
CA LYS A 281 -9.90 -2.07 17.69
C LYS A 281 -9.95 -3.52 17.24
N ASN A 282 -9.19 -4.37 17.90
CA ASN A 282 -9.31 -5.82 17.80
C ASN A 282 -10.52 -6.27 18.63
N LEU A 283 -11.56 -6.80 17.97
CA LEU A 283 -12.84 -7.17 18.60
C LEU A 283 -12.73 -8.43 19.48
N LYS A 284 -11.77 -9.32 19.18
CA LYS A 284 -11.54 -10.55 19.97
C LYS A 284 -10.87 -10.26 21.31
N THR A 285 -9.91 -9.35 21.32
CA THR A 285 -9.10 -9.03 22.51
C THR A 285 -9.56 -7.75 23.22
N ASN A 286 -10.41 -6.94 22.61
CA ASN A 286 -10.79 -5.59 23.01
C ASN A 286 -9.61 -4.58 23.10
N LYS A 287 -8.44 -4.93 22.58
CA LYS A 287 -7.28 -4.02 22.52
C LYS A 287 -7.42 -3.02 21.37
N ILE A 288 -6.86 -1.84 21.60
CA ILE A 288 -6.69 -0.81 20.57
C ILE A 288 -5.23 -0.84 20.14
N GLU A 289 -5.01 -0.90 18.85
CA GLU A 289 -3.70 -0.87 18.20
C GLU A 289 -3.60 0.40 17.37
N ILE A 290 -2.45 1.06 17.39
CA ILE A 290 -2.19 2.16 16.47
C ILE A 290 -1.57 1.57 15.21
N THR A 291 -2.16 1.86 14.07
CA THR A 291 -1.84 1.17 12.82
C THR A 291 -1.33 2.12 11.74
N SER A 292 -0.53 1.56 10.85
CA SER A 292 -0.15 2.19 9.59
C SER A 292 -1.19 1.85 8.50
N GLN A 293 -1.65 2.87 7.80
CA GLN A 293 -2.71 2.77 6.79
C GLN A 293 -2.25 3.35 5.46
N ASN A 294 -2.60 2.69 4.35
CA ASN A 294 -2.47 3.24 3.00
C ASN A 294 -3.45 2.54 2.05
N HIS A 295 -4.70 2.93 2.07
CA HIS A 295 -5.71 2.38 1.16
C HIS A 295 -6.79 3.40 0.78
N SER A 296 -7.37 3.24 -0.41
CA SER A 296 -8.48 4.03 -0.94
C SER A 296 -9.82 3.29 -0.89
N TYR A 297 -9.82 1.98 -0.70
CA TYR A 297 -11.01 1.13 -0.68
C TYR A 297 -11.14 0.46 0.67
N ALA A 298 -12.39 0.15 1.05
CA ALA A 298 -12.73 -0.61 2.25
C ALA A 298 -13.75 -1.71 1.90
N VAL A 299 -13.81 -2.74 2.74
CA VAL A 299 -14.81 -3.81 2.62
C VAL A 299 -16.14 -3.30 3.17
N ASP A 300 -17.22 -3.54 2.43
CA ASP A 300 -18.58 -3.22 2.85
C ASP A 300 -19.05 -4.19 3.94
N ALA A 301 -19.25 -3.66 5.14
CA ALA A 301 -19.63 -4.43 6.33
C ALA A 301 -20.95 -5.19 6.13
N ASP A 302 -21.94 -4.59 5.48
CA ASP A 302 -23.25 -5.23 5.25
C ASP A 302 -23.12 -6.43 4.30
N SER A 303 -22.22 -6.35 3.33
CA SER A 303 -21.98 -7.46 2.39
C SER A 303 -21.35 -8.69 3.05
N LEU A 304 -20.68 -8.53 4.19
CA LEU A 304 -20.09 -9.65 4.94
C LEU A 304 -21.13 -10.57 5.57
N LEU A 305 -22.34 -10.07 5.83
CA LEU A 305 -23.43 -10.86 6.44
C LEU A 305 -23.87 -12.05 5.57
N GLU A 306 -23.60 -12.01 4.26
CA GLU A 306 -23.90 -13.08 3.30
C GLU A 306 -22.71 -14.03 3.08
N THR A 307 -21.63 -13.87 3.85
CA THR A 307 -20.39 -14.64 3.73
C THR A 307 -20.06 -15.39 5.01
N PRO A 308 -19.17 -16.39 5.00
CA PRO A 308 -18.69 -17.04 6.22
C PRO A 308 -17.63 -16.23 6.98
N LEU A 309 -17.34 -15.01 6.55
CA LEU A 309 -16.35 -14.13 7.18
C LEU A 309 -16.92 -13.45 8.42
N SER A 310 -16.14 -13.40 9.48
CA SER A 310 -16.42 -12.62 10.68
C SER A 310 -15.47 -11.43 10.78
N VAL A 311 -16.01 -10.25 11.13
CA VAL A 311 -15.20 -9.05 11.36
C VAL A 311 -14.37 -9.21 12.62
N THR A 312 -13.06 -8.96 12.53
CA THR A 312 -12.12 -9.06 13.65
C THR A 312 -11.58 -7.73 14.14
N HIS A 313 -11.50 -6.74 13.23
CA HIS A 313 -10.94 -5.43 13.52
C HIS A 313 -11.81 -4.34 12.90
N ILE A 314 -11.95 -3.21 13.61
CA ILE A 314 -12.67 -2.01 13.14
C ILE A 314 -11.86 -0.76 13.40
N ASN A 315 -11.93 0.19 12.48
CA ASN A 315 -11.36 1.53 12.65
C ASN A 315 -12.20 2.32 13.65
N LEU A 316 -11.57 2.96 14.63
CA LEU A 316 -12.31 3.73 15.64
C LEU A 316 -12.72 5.14 15.16
N LEU A 317 -12.18 5.61 14.04
CA LEU A 317 -12.52 6.94 13.52
C LEU A 317 -13.81 6.95 12.71
N ASP A 318 -14.07 5.89 11.93
CA ASP A 318 -15.20 5.83 11.00
C ASP A 318 -15.91 4.47 10.93
N GLN A 319 -15.52 3.52 11.78
CA GLN A 319 -16.11 2.18 11.90
C GLN A 319 -15.95 1.29 10.65
N THR A 320 -15.04 1.62 9.75
CA THR A 320 -14.71 0.76 8.61
C THR A 320 -14.16 -0.59 9.07
N VAL A 321 -14.38 -1.63 8.26
CA VAL A 321 -13.85 -2.98 8.49
C VAL A 321 -12.34 -2.97 8.27
N GLU A 322 -11.60 -3.40 9.30
CA GLU A 322 -10.13 -3.41 9.30
C GLU A 322 -9.54 -4.82 9.37
N GLY A 323 -10.37 -5.84 9.45
CA GLY A 323 -9.94 -7.22 9.42
C GLY A 323 -11.09 -8.21 9.45
N VAL A 324 -10.88 -9.37 8.82
CA VAL A 324 -11.84 -10.48 8.77
C VAL A 324 -11.15 -11.82 9.01
N VAL A 325 -11.95 -12.82 9.40
CA VAL A 325 -11.51 -14.21 9.60
C VAL A 325 -12.56 -15.19 9.12
N CYS A 326 -12.12 -16.31 8.52
CA CYS A 326 -12.87 -17.54 8.38
C CYS A 326 -12.10 -18.66 9.08
N GLU A 327 -12.47 -18.98 10.34
CA GLU A 327 -11.72 -19.99 11.14
C GLU A 327 -11.78 -21.37 10.50
N ARG A 328 -12.93 -21.76 9.94
CA ARG A 328 -13.12 -23.04 9.24
C ARG A 328 -12.11 -23.25 8.12
N ASP A 329 -11.87 -22.20 7.33
CA ASP A 329 -11.01 -22.26 6.15
C ASP A 329 -9.55 -21.86 6.47
N ARG A 330 -9.26 -21.47 7.72
CA ARG A 330 -7.95 -20.97 8.19
C ARG A 330 -7.48 -19.76 7.39
N VAL A 331 -8.40 -18.81 7.15
CA VAL A 331 -8.17 -17.57 6.41
C VAL A 331 -8.37 -16.40 7.34
N PHE A 332 -7.44 -15.46 7.35
CA PHE A 332 -7.64 -14.15 7.97
C PHE A 332 -6.91 -13.05 7.20
N SER A 333 -7.34 -11.81 7.43
CA SER A 333 -6.72 -10.67 6.76
C SER A 333 -6.95 -9.39 7.53
N VAL A 334 -6.08 -8.39 7.30
CA VAL A 334 -6.18 -7.05 7.85
C VAL A 334 -6.02 -6.00 6.77
N GLN A 335 -6.74 -4.88 6.92
CA GLN A 335 -6.72 -3.76 5.98
C GLN A 335 -5.48 -2.89 6.15
N TYR A 336 -4.98 -2.77 7.36
CA TYR A 336 -3.79 -2.01 7.72
C TYR A 336 -2.50 -2.79 7.52
N HIS A 337 -1.35 -2.14 7.75
CA HIS A 337 -0.01 -2.65 7.50
C HIS A 337 0.69 -3.10 8.80
N PRO A 338 0.59 -4.39 9.21
CA PRO A 338 1.22 -4.88 10.44
C PRO A 338 2.75 -4.96 10.34
N GLU A 339 3.31 -4.93 9.13
CA GLU A 339 4.75 -4.85 8.87
C GLU A 339 5.33 -3.48 9.18
N SER A 340 4.47 -2.45 9.40
CA SER A 340 4.88 -1.05 9.57
C SER A 340 5.57 -0.48 8.31
N ALA A 341 6.67 0.24 8.44
CA ALA A 341 7.46 0.80 7.34
C ALA A 341 6.66 1.75 6.40
N PRO A 342 6.36 2.99 6.87
CA PRO A 342 6.59 3.51 8.22
C PRO A 342 5.42 3.23 9.15
N GLY A 343 5.66 3.19 10.46
CA GLY A 343 4.60 3.17 11.44
C GLY A 343 4.89 2.37 12.72
N PRO A 344 3.89 2.26 13.61
CA PRO A 344 3.99 1.52 14.86
C PRO A 344 4.00 0.00 14.62
N GLN A 345 4.58 -0.74 15.58
CA GLN A 345 4.77 -2.19 15.50
C GLN A 345 3.76 -2.99 16.34
N ASP A 346 2.66 -2.39 16.73
CA ASP A 346 1.67 -2.97 17.64
C ASP A 346 1.07 -4.28 17.11
N SER A 347 1.03 -4.45 15.79
CA SER A 347 0.32 -5.53 15.09
C SER A 347 1.22 -6.61 14.48
N THR A 348 2.55 -6.58 14.76
CA THR A 348 3.49 -7.56 14.19
C THR A 348 3.18 -9.00 14.60
N TYR A 349 2.45 -9.24 15.69
CA TYR A 349 1.99 -10.54 16.16
C TYR A 349 1.11 -11.28 15.14
N LEU A 350 0.52 -10.58 14.17
CA LEU A 350 -0.31 -11.20 13.13
C LEU A 350 0.49 -12.14 12.23
N PHE A 351 1.78 -11.86 12.02
CA PHE A 351 2.67 -12.79 11.35
C PHE A 351 2.86 -14.08 12.17
N ASP A 352 2.95 -13.98 13.52
CA ASP A 352 3.04 -15.15 14.41
C ASP A 352 1.75 -15.95 14.44
N GLN A 353 0.59 -15.27 14.33
CA GLN A 353 -0.70 -15.92 14.17
C GLN A 353 -0.74 -16.74 12.87
N PHE A 354 -0.24 -16.20 11.75
CA PHE A 354 -0.15 -16.94 10.49
C PHE A 354 0.71 -18.18 10.60
N ILE A 355 1.88 -18.08 11.23
CA ILE A 355 2.74 -19.25 11.50
C ILE A 355 2.03 -20.31 12.36
N THR A 356 1.22 -19.89 13.32
CA THR A 356 0.44 -20.80 14.16
C THR A 356 -0.57 -21.61 13.33
N LEU A 357 -1.32 -20.95 12.43
CA LEU A 357 -2.25 -21.64 11.53
C LEU A 357 -1.55 -22.66 10.60
N ILE A 358 -0.35 -22.31 10.14
CA ILE A 358 0.47 -23.23 9.31
C ILE A 358 0.87 -24.47 10.12
N LYS A 359 1.36 -24.29 11.35
CA LYS A 359 1.73 -25.42 12.24
C LYS A 359 0.55 -26.34 12.51
N GLU A 360 -0.62 -25.79 12.81
CA GLU A 360 -1.83 -26.57 13.05
C GLU A 360 -2.22 -27.42 11.83
N ARG A 361 -2.13 -26.86 10.62
CA ARG A 361 -2.38 -27.61 9.38
C ARG A 361 -1.39 -28.77 9.21
N CYS A 362 -0.09 -28.54 9.42
CA CYS A 362 0.94 -29.59 9.29
C CYS A 362 0.69 -30.73 10.28
N GLN A 363 0.38 -30.43 11.54
CA GLN A 363 0.07 -31.45 12.55
C GLN A 363 -1.18 -32.27 12.23
N HIS A 364 -2.22 -31.65 11.67
CA HIS A 364 -3.42 -32.37 11.22
C HIS A 364 -3.12 -33.31 10.04
N ALA A 365 -2.27 -32.85 9.11
CA ALA A 365 -1.87 -33.70 7.96
C ALA A 365 -1.05 -34.92 8.38
N GLU A 366 -0.20 -34.83 9.39
CA GLU A 366 0.56 -35.92 9.96
C GLU A 366 -0.35 -36.95 10.67
N LYS A 367 -1.30 -36.48 11.48
CA LYS A 367 -2.27 -37.36 12.18
C LYS A 367 -3.19 -38.14 11.24
N ASN A 368 -3.49 -37.61 10.08
CA ASN A 368 -4.34 -38.27 9.07
C ASN A 368 -3.55 -39.27 8.19
N ARG A 369 -2.20 -39.30 8.28
CA ARG A 369 -1.33 -40.23 7.56
C ARG A 369 -0.86 -41.40 8.44
N SER A 370 -1.02 -41.29 9.77
CA SER A 370 -0.74 -42.34 10.76
C SER A 370 -2.00 -43.14 11.06
#